data_c33102d573cf16076fa11f62ee5849ca
#
_entry.id   c33102d573cf16076fa11f62ee5849ca
#
_cell.length_a   1.000
_cell.length_b   1.000
_cell.length_c   1.000
_cell.angle_alpha   90.00
_cell.angle_beta   90.00
_cell.angle_gamma   90.00
#
_symmetry.space_group_name_H-M   'P 1'
#
loop_
_entity.id
_entity.type
_entity.pdbx_description
1 polymer ?
#
loop_
_entity_poly.entity_id
_entity_poly.type
_entity_poly.pdbx_seq_one_letter_code
_entity_poly.pdbx_strand_id
1 'polypeptide(L)'
;MNITNFAKKLAEKPVFKTRIKSDQVKLSEIAIGYFLAPFCAMFANAIFGAYLNRYYVDVLGWTKFGAFATLLPIVSVIFVVLGNLMIGQWIDNTRSTQGKARPYMIIAAPMLIIAIILMFMTPTKGNNAVQMIWIAVSYNMYYALAYPCFYCAHSSMVSLSTRNSESRGLLATLSNAAMVASAGVGASIVVPILLQSFLFVTKEGGIDVDASYSHWRIISIVLCLVSAFGCMLEYYFTRERITEETINLNVKEEKLPLKKQLEGCIHNKYWWIIILYFLIFQFGQLIKNSSMSFYVRWMFDSVINSANPEQTSGALMSTLGLVGGIPTAVGMVVAWPIARKLGKKRAVVTGLCFSVVGGLVCFLNVHSFGMVAASMVLKGIGSIPAMYVTMALLSDVLDHLEAKNGFRSDGFTMSVYSSIMVGLSGLCIGVLNSLLTFAGYSNTGIACNPQTLEIVENVANYTGQIVYRQMGGVEQVLAFAFLAADVITYAVVIILMSRLDVEKHIEEDQKKIKENQKKAANI
;
A
#
# COMPACT_ATOMS: atom_id res chain seq x y z
N MET A 1 19.97 -37.96 11.03
CA MET A 1 19.78 -37.50 9.65
C MET A 1 19.83 -35.98 9.67
N ASN A 2 20.92 -35.37 9.15
CA ASN A 2 21.11 -33.90 9.25
C ASN A 2 20.04 -33.18 8.44
N ILE A 3 19.26 -32.32 9.10
CA ILE A 3 18.17 -31.52 8.52
C ILE A 3 18.66 -30.77 7.27
N THR A 4 19.91 -30.29 7.29
CA THR A 4 20.56 -29.60 6.16
C THR A 4 20.76 -30.52 4.94
N ASN A 5 21.06 -31.80 5.11
CA ASN A 5 21.21 -32.75 3.99
C ASN A 5 19.86 -33.18 3.42
N PHE A 6 18.81 -33.24 4.24
CA PHE A 6 17.45 -33.52 3.78
C PHE A 6 16.91 -32.32 2.96
N ALA A 7 17.09 -31.10 3.45
CA ALA A 7 16.68 -29.88 2.73
C ALA A 7 17.41 -29.73 1.38
N LYS A 8 18.72 -30.03 1.31
CA LYS A 8 19.48 -30.06 0.04
C LYS A 8 18.93 -31.07 -0.95
N LYS A 9 18.69 -32.32 -0.51
CA LYS A 9 18.09 -33.36 -1.36
C LYS A 9 16.68 -33.04 -1.83
N LEU A 10 15.87 -32.34 -0.99
CA LEU A 10 14.54 -31.84 -1.38
C LEU A 10 14.66 -30.77 -2.46
N ALA A 11 15.59 -29.82 -2.30
CA ALA A 11 15.85 -28.73 -3.24
C ALA A 11 16.29 -29.21 -4.64
N GLU A 12 16.93 -30.37 -4.73
CA GLU A 12 17.41 -30.96 -5.98
C GLU A 12 16.31 -31.68 -6.79
N LYS A 13 15.14 -31.94 -6.18
CA LYS A 13 14.03 -32.60 -6.90
C LYS A 13 13.53 -31.75 -8.07
N PRO A 14 13.17 -32.37 -9.22
CA PRO A 14 12.71 -31.63 -10.40
C PRO A 14 11.46 -30.77 -10.15
N VAL A 15 10.66 -31.10 -9.13
CA VAL A 15 9.47 -30.33 -8.73
C VAL A 15 9.83 -28.92 -8.23
N PHE A 16 11.01 -28.75 -7.62
CA PHE A 16 11.45 -27.47 -7.04
C PHE A 16 12.37 -26.65 -7.97
N LYS A 17 12.63 -27.13 -9.20
CA LYS A 17 13.44 -26.40 -10.17
C LYS A 17 12.61 -25.35 -10.91
N THR A 18 13.26 -24.21 -11.22
CA THR A 18 12.64 -23.19 -12.08
C THR A 18 12.29 -23.75 -13.46
N ARG A 19 11.19 -23.28 -14.03
CA ARG A 19 10.80 -23.56 -15.41
C ARG A 19 11.60 -22.72 -16.42
N ILE A 20 12.27 -21.67 -15.96
CA ILE A 20 13.07 -20.77 -16.80
C ILE A 20 14.49 -21.33 -16.92
N LYS A 21 14.80 -21.84 -18.11
CA LYS A 21 16.13 -22.42 -18.43
C LYS A 21 17.04 -21.44 -19.18
N SER A 22 16.48 -20.36 -19.73
CA SER A 22 17.24 -19.40 -20.55
C SER A 22 18.13 -18.50 -19.71
N ASP A 23 19.32 -18.19 -20.20
CA ASP A 23 20.24 -17.24 -19.56
C ASP A 23 19.81 -15.79 -19.75
N GLN A 24 19.03 -15.50 -20.80
CA GLN A 24 18.41 -14.20 -21.03
C GLN A 24 16.96 -14.20 -20.56
N VAL A 25 16.48 -13.00 -20.16
CA VAL A 25 15.08 -12.77 -19.76
C VAL A 25 14.18 -12.94 -20.99
N LYS A 26 13.20 -13.85 -20.91
CA LYS A 26 12.24 -14.13 -21.98
C LYS A 26 10.88 -13.52 -21.68
N LEU A 27 10.06 -13.32 -22.73
CA LEU A 27 8.71 -12.77 -22.62
C LEU A 27 7.81 -13.58 -21.65
N SER A 28 7.94 -14.90 -21.63
CA SER A 28 7.17 -15.76 -20.68
C SER A 28 7.53 -15.51 -19.21
N GLU A 29 8.81 -15.29 -18.91
CA GLU A 29 9.27 -14.92 -17.57
C GLU A 29 8.72 -13.54 -17.19
N ILE A 30 8.76 -12.58 -18.11
CA ILE A 30 8.26 -11.23 -17.90
C ILE A 30 6.76 -11.24 -17.63
N ALA A 31 5.97 -11.86 -18.52
CA ALA A 31 4.51 -11.83 -18.47
C ALA A 31 3.94 -12.65 -17.31
N ILE A 32 4.49 -13.84 -17.07
CA ILE A 32 3.96 -14.74 -16.02
C ILE A 32 4.64 -14.44 -14.68
N GLY A 33 5.97 -14.40 -14.63
CA GLY A 33 6.73 -14.29 -13.39
C GLY A 33 6.69 -12.89 -12.76
N TYR A 34 6.67 -11.81 -13.57
CA TYR A 34 6.75 -10.43 -13.08
C TYR A 34 5.48 -9.60 -13.27
N PHE A 35 4.47 -10.12 -13.96
CA PHE A 35 3.17 -9.43 -14.05
C PHE A 35 2.03 -10.28 -13.47
N LEU A 36 1.70 -11.44 -14.06
CA LEU A 36 0.55 -12.25 -13.65
C LEU A 36 0.70 -12.82 -12.24
N ALA A 37 1.88 -13.35 -11.92
CA ALA A 37 2.14 -13.97 -10.62
C ALA A 37 2.04 -12.96 -9.45
N PRO A 38 2.76 -11.82 -9.45
CA PRO A 38 2.60 -10.81 -8.40
C PRO A 38 1.23 -10.14 -8.42
N PHE A 39 0.56 -9.99 -9.58
CA PHE A 39 -0.83 -9.56 -9.64
C PHE A 39 -1.73 -10.46 -8.79
N CYS A 40 -1.65 -11.77 -8.96
CA CYS A 40 -2.44 -12.74 -8.17
C CYS A 40 -2.01 -12.75 -6.70
N ALA A 41 -0.71 -12.74 -6.41
CA ALA A 41 -0.20 -12.83 -5.04
C ALA A 41 -0.58 -11.61 -4.19
N MET A 42 -0.59 -10.40 -4.80
CA MET A 42 -0.93 -9.16 -4.11
C MET A 42 -2.43 -8.84 -4.12
N PHE A 43 -3.24 -9.63 -4.83
CA PHE A 43 -4.66 -9.35 -5.02
C PHE A 43 -5.45 -9.27 -3.71
N ALA A 44 -5.22 -10.23 -2.80
CA ALA A 44 -5.84 -10.18 -1.46
C ALA A 44 -5.38 -8.96 -0.67
N ASN A 45 -4.09 -8.63 -0.69
CA ASN A 45 -3.56 -7.46 0.02
C ASN A 45 -4.16 -6.14 -0.50
N ALA A 46 -4.40 -6.02 -1.80
CA ALA A 46 -5.05 -4.86 -2.40
C ALA A 46 -6.50 -4.69 -1.90
N ILE A 47 -7.25 -5.79 -1.81
CA ILE A 47 -8.61 -5.80 -1.27
C ILE A 47 -8.60 -5.46 0.23
N PHE A 48 -7.69 -6.04 1.00
CA PHE A 48 -7.59 -5.77 2.44
C PHE A 48 -7.21 -4.31 2.72
N GLY A 49 -6.32 -3.73 1.93
CA GLY A 49 -5.97 -2.30 2.05
C GLY A 49 -7.17 -1.36 1.92
N ALA A 50 -8.17 -1.72 1.13
CA ALA A 50 -9.37 -0.91 0.89
C ALA A 50 -10.55 -1.25 1.83
N TYR A 51 -10.74 -2.53 2.17
CA TYR A 51 -11.99 -3.00 2.78
C TYR A 51 -11.83 -3.69 4.14
N LEU A 52 -10.64 -4.10 4.55
CA LEU A 52 -10.44 -4.80 5.83
C LEU A 52 -10.84 -3.93 7.01
N ASN A 53 -10.50 -2.64 6.99
CA ASN A 53 -10.90 -1.73 8.05
C ASN A 53 -12.43 -1.62 8.15
N ARG A 54 -13.11 -1.52 7.02
CA ARG A 54 -14.57 -1.50 6.98
C ARG A 54 -15.17 -2.82 7.47
N TYR A 55 -14.60 -3.98 7.12
CA TYR A 55 -14.99 -5.27 7.67
C TYR A 55 -14.88 -5.31 9.20
N TYR A 56 -13.79 -4.82 9.75
CA TYR A 56 -13.61 -4.77 11.19
C TYR A 56 -14.59 -3.82 11.89
N VAL A 57 -14.83 -2.64 11.33
CA VAL A 57 -15.70 -1.62 11.91
C VAL A 57 -17.17 -2.04 11.79
N ASP A 58 -17.63 -2.40 10.59
CA ASP A 58 -19.03 -2.61 10.28
C ASP A 58 -19.50 -4.04 10.58
N VAL A 59 -18.67 -5.07 10.31
CA VAL A 59 -19.08 -6.48 10.48
C VAL A 59 -18.67 -7.02 11.85
N LEU A 60 -17.44 -6.77 12.33
CA LEU A 60 -17.02 -7.22 13.64
C LEU A 60 -17.40 -6.25 14.77
N GLY A 61 -17.86 -5.04 14.44
CA GLY A 61 -18.27 -4.04 15.39
C GLY A 61 -17.11 -3.55 16.26
N TRP A 62 -16.00 -3.17 15.66
CA TRP A 62 -14.77 -2.77 16.34
C TRP A 62 -14.93 -1.58 17.28
N THR A 63 -15.91 -0.71 17.01
CA THR A 63 -16.24 0.43 17.89
C THR A 63 -16.55 0.00 19.33
N LYS A 64 -17.10 -1.23 19.53
CA LYS A 64 -17.36 -1.80 20.87
C LYS A 64 -16.08 -2.08 21.68
N PHE A 65 -14.92 -2.21 21.02
CA PHE A 65 -13.64 -2.48 21.68
C PHE A 65 -12.87 -1.21 22.07
N GLY A 66 -13.44 -0.02 21.82
CA GLY A 66 -12.89 1.27 22.23
C GLY A 66 -11.44 1.49 21.77
N ALA A 67 -10.54 1.74 22.73
CA ALA A 67 -9.14 2.03 22.47
C ALA A 67 -8.40 0.93 21.67
N PHE A 68 -8.82 -0.33 21.75
CA PHE A 68 -8.19 -1.43 21.02
C PHE A 68 -8.27 -1.24 19.50
N ALA A 69 -9.40 -0.77 18.99
CA ALA A 69 -9.60 -0.52 17.56
C ALA A 69 -8.59 0.51 16.99
N THR A 70 -8.20 1.47 17.82
CA THR A 70 -7.20 2.49 17.48
C THR A 70 -5.77 1.98 17.68
N LEU A 71 -5.51 1.34 18.81
CA LEU A 71 -4.16 0.95 19.22
C LEU A 71 -3.62 -0.20 18.40
N LEU A 72 -4.44 -1.17 18.00
CA LEU A 72 -3.96 -2.36 17.30
C LEU A 72 -3.22 -2.00 15.98
N PRO A 73 -3.78 -1.22 15.04
CA PRO A 73 -3.05 -0.88 13.82
C PRO A 73 -1.75 -0.13 14.11
N ILE A 74 -1.73 0.77 15.10
CA ILE A 74 -0.56 1.57 15.47
C ILE A 74 0.53 0.67 16.08
N VAL A 75 0.18 -0.15 17.05
CA VAL A 75 1.14 -1.06 17.72
C VAL A 75 1.65 -2.12 16.74
N SER A 76 0.78 -2.61 15.85
CA SER A 76 1.16 -3.58 14.83
C SER A 76 2.24 -3.07 13.88
N VAL A 77 2.38 -1.75 13.69
CA VAL A 77 3.48 -1.16 12.91
C VAL A 77 4.84 -1.66 13.38
N ILE A 78 5.05 -1.73 14.69
CA ILE A 78 6.32 -2.20 15.28
C ILE A 78 6.59 -3.65 14.84
N PHE A 79 5.59 -4.52 14.94
CA PHE A 79 5.72 -5.92 14.54
C PHE A 79 5.93 -6.07 13.03
N VAL A 80 5.26 -5.25 12.23
CA VAL A 80 5.40 -5.27 10.76
C VAL A 80 6.79 -4.80 10.34
N VAL A 81 7.33 -3.75 10.94
CA VAL A 81 8.70 -3.27 10.67
C VAL A 81 9.71 -4.33 11.08
N LEU A 82 9.58 -4.90 12.27
CA LEU A 82 10.47 -5.98 12.74
C LEU A 82 10.38 -7.20 11.84
N GLY A 83 9.18 -7.61 11.44
CA GLY A 83 8.97 -8.73 10.51
C GLY A 83 9.63 -8.52 9.15
N ASN A 84 9.48 -7.35 8.55
CA ASN A 84 10.15 -6.99 7.29
C ASN A 84 11.67 -7.05 7.43
N LEU A 85 12.25 -6.49 8.51
CA LEU A 85 13.69 -6.51 8.75
C LEU A 85 14.20 -7.94 8.96
N MET A 86 13.51 -8.75 9.75
CA MET A 86 13.86 -10.15 9.99
C MET A 86 13.84 -10.97 8.70
N ILE A 87 12.78 -10.86 7.92
CA ILE A 87 12.63 -11.58 6.65
C ILE A 87 13.68 -11.11 5.65
N GLY A 88 13.93 -9.81 5.54
CA GLY A 88 15.00 -9.27 4.70
C GLY A 88 16.37 -9.86 5.06
N GLN A 89 16.71 -9.91 6.36
CA GLN A 89 17.95 -10.53 6.83
C GLN A 89 18.01 -12.03 6.55
N TRP A 90 16.89 -12.75 6.68
CA TRP A 90 16.83 -14.17 6.35
C TRP A 90 17.07 -14.41 4.86
N ILE A 91 16.45 -13.62 3.98
CA ILE A 91 16.69 -13.68 2.53
C ILE A 91 18.16 -13.43 2.22
N ASP A 92 18.76 -12.37 2.79
CA ASP A 92 20.16 -12.01 2.54
C ASP A 92 21.16 -13.09 3.01
N ASN A 93 20.85 -13.77 4.11
CA ASN A 93 21.71 -14.83 4.66
C ASN A 93 21.45 -16.20 4.04
N THR A 94 20.38 -16.36 3.26
CA THR A 94 20.03 -17.65 2.64
C THR A 94 20.95 -17.94 1.46
N ARG A 95 21.57 -19.11 1.50
CA ARG A 95 22.39 -19.67 0.41
C ARG A 95 21.80 -21.01 -0.01
N SER A 96 20.94 -21.01 -1.00
CA SER A 96 20.36 -22.24 -1.53
C SER A 96 20.64 -22.38 -3.03
N THR A 97 20.64 -23.61 -3.51
CA THR A 97 20.78 -23.94 -4.94
C THR A 97 19.61 -23.39 -5.79
N GLN A 98 18.54 -22.93 -5.15
CA GLN A 98 17.36 -22.35 -5.80
C GLN A 98 17.38 -20.81 -5.84
N GLY A 99 18.35 -20.18 -5.18
CA GLY A 99 18.45 -18.75 -5.00
C GLY A 99 18.29 -18.30 -3.55
N LYS A 100 18.36 -16.98 -3.30
CA LYS A 100 18.16 -16.36 -1.98
C LYS A 100 16.68 -16.09 -1.69
N ALA A 101 15.98 -15.45 -2.62
CA ALA A 101 14.62 -14.97 -2.44
C ALA A 101 13.54 -15.98 -2.83
N ARG A 102 13.76 -16.77 -3.90
CA ARG A 102 12.79 -17.75 -4.42
C ARG A 102 12.25 -18.73 -3.38
N PRO A 103 13.06 -19.34 -2.47
CA PRO A 103 12.54 -20.25 -1.45
C PRO A 103 11.46 -19.61 -0.56
N TYR A 104 11.54 -18.31 -0.31
CA TYR A 104 10.58 -17.60 0.53
C TYR A 104 9.21 -17.41 -0.14
N MET A 105 9.13 -17.39 -1.47
CA MET A 105 7.86 -17.36 -2.19
C MET A 105 7.04 -18.63 -1.96
N ILE A 106 7.69 -19.79 -1.97
CA ILE A 106 7.00 -21.07 -1.71
C ILE A 106 6.61 -21.21 -0.24
N ILE A 107 7.41 -20.66 0.69
CA ILE A 107 7.10 -20.61 2.12
C ILE A 107 5.94 -19.63 2.38
N ALA A 108 5.90 -18.52 1.66
CA ALA A 108 4.84 -17.52 1.80
C ALA A 108 3.46 -18.06 1.42
N ALA A 109 3.36 -18.98 0.45
CA ALA A 109 2.08 -19.52 0.00
C ALA A 109 1.25 -20.17 1.15
N PRO A 110 1.74 -21.17 1.90
CA PRO A 110 1.00 -21.72 3.04
C PRO A 110 0.83 -20.71 4.17
N MET A 111 1.79 -19.82 4.40
CA MET A 111 1.66 -18.78 5.43
C MET A 111 0.52 -17.81 5.10
N LEU A 112 0.35 -17.39 3.85
CA LEU A 112 -0.76 -16.54 3.40
C LEU A 112 -2.09 -17.27 3.55
N ILE A 113 -2.18 -18.54 3.18
CA ILE A 113 -3.40 -19.34 3.36
C ILE A 113 -3.82 -19.34 4.84
N ILE A 114 -2.91 -19.71 5.74
CA ILE A 114 -3.20 -19.80 7.18
C ILE A 114 -3.56 -18.42 7.73
N ALA A 115 -2.80 -17.38 7.42
CA ALA A 115 -3.01 -16.03 7.95
C ALA A 115 -4.35 -15.43 7.48
N ILE A 116 -4.71 -15.56 6.20
CA ILE A 116 -5.97 -15.06 5.66
C ILE A 116 -7.16 -15.82 6.27
N ILE A 117 -7.09 -17.14 6.34
CA ILE A 117 -8.16 -17.92 6.97
C ILE A 117 -8.35 -17.53 8.43
N LEU A 118 -7.28 -17.44 9.22
CA LEU A 118 -7.38 -17.02 10.63
C LEU A 118 -7.97 -15.62 10.78
N MET A 119 -7.64 -14.68 9.90
CA MET A 119 -8.11 -13.30 9.96
C MET A 119 -9.64 -13.20 9.79
N PHE A 120 -10.24 -14.06 8.96
CA PHE A 120 -11.69 -14.08 8.73
C PHE A 120 -12.45 -15.16 9.54
N MET A 121 -11.76 -15.97 10.35
CA MET A 121 -12.36 -16.93 11.29
C MET A 121 -12.41 -16.39 12.73
N THR A 122 -12.52 -15.09 12.91
CA THR A 122 -12.63 -14.47 14.23
C THR A 122 -13.87 -15.00 14.97
N PRO A 123 -13.78 -15.46 16.23
CA PRO A 123 -14.93 -15.90 17.00
C PRO A 123 -15.92 -14.75 17.21
N THR A 124 -17.12 -14.84 16.66
CA THR A 124 -18.17 -13.80 16.82
C THR A 124 -18.96 -13.97 18.11
N LYS A 125 -19.02 -15.22 18.64
CA LYS A 125 -19.69 -15.56 19.90
C LYS A 125 -18.62 -15.82 20.96
N GLY A 126 -18.59 -15.02 22.02
CA GLY A 126 -17.65 -15.22 23.12
C GLY A 126 -17.21 -13.95 23.82
N ASN A 127 -16.18 -14.08 24.66
CA ASN A 127 -15.61 -12.97 25.41
C ASN A 127 -14.88 -11.99 24.47
N ASN A 128 -15.12 -10.69 24.65
CA ASN A 128 -14.47 -9.62 23.89
C ASN A 128 -12.92 -9.72 23.93
N ALA A 129 -12.35 -10.15 25.07
CA ALA A 129 -10.91 -10.33 25.20
C ALA A 129 -10.36 -11.41 24.24
N VAL A 130 -11.07 -12.53 24.08
CA VAL A 130 -10.68 -13.59 23.13
C VAL A 130 -10.76 -13.09 21.69
N GLN A 131 -11.79 -12.31 21.35
CA GLN A 131 -11.91 -11.68 20.02
C GLN A 131 -10.75 -10.73 19.76
N MET A 132 -10.43 -9.84 20.71
CA MET A 132 -9.31 -8.90 20.57
C MET A 132 -7.97 -9.60 20.38
N ILE A 133 -7.68 -10.64 21.18
CA ILE A 133 -6.44 -11.42 21.05
C ILE A 133 -6.40 -12.11 19.67
N TRP A 134 -7.50 -12.74 19.25
CA TRP A 134 -7.57 -13.41 17.95
C TRP A 134 -7.30 -12.45 16.79
N ILE A 135 -7.95 -11.28 16.79
CA ILE A 135 -7.76 -10.24 15.77
C ILE A 135 -6.30 -9.76 15.79
N ALA A 136 -5.73 -9.49 16.97
CA ALA A 136 -4.35 -9.03 17.09
C ALA A 136 -3.35 -10.05 16.52
N VAL A 137 -3.51 -11.33 16.86
CA VAL A 137 -2.64 -12.40 16.39
C VAL A 137 -2.78 -12.62 14.88
N SER A 138 -4.01 -12.76 14.38
CA SER A 138 -4.26 -13.01 12.95
C SER A 138 -3.84 -11.84 12.07
N TYR A 139 -4.10 -10.60 12.50
CA TYR A 139 -3.67 -9.38 11.81
C TYR A 139 -2.13 -9.32 11.68
N ASN A 140 -1.42 -9.50 12.79
CA ASN A 140 0.05 -9.46 12.78
C ASN A 140 0.65 -10.67 12.06
N MET A 141 0.02 -11.84 12.11
CA MET A 141 0.46 -12.99 11.33
C MET A 141 0.41 -12.72 9.83
N TYR A 142 -0.60 -11.99 9.36
CA TYR A 142 -0.68 -11.59 7.95
C TYR A 142 0.30 -10.46 7.63
N TYR A 143 0.22 -9.30 8.32
CA TYR A 143 0.96 -8.10 7.96
C TYR A 143 2.43 -8.11 8.40
N ALA A 144 2.79 -8.81 9.49
CA ALA A 144 4.16 -8.84 9.98
C ALA A 144 4.95 -10.06 9.50
N LEU A 145 4.31 -11.14 9.06
CA LEU A 145 5.01 -12.37 8.68
C LEU A 145 4.66 -12.85 7.26
N ALA A 146 3.39 -13.18 6.99
CA ALA A 146 3.01 -13.87 5.75
C ALA A 146 3.19 -12.98 4.50
N TYR A 147 2.63 -11.76 4.52
CA TYR A 147 2.74 -10.84 3.41
C TYR A 147 4.19 -10.33 3.21
N PRO A 148 4.93 -9.90 4.24
CA PRO A 148 6.33 -9.56 4.10
C PRO A 148 7.22 -10.69 3.57
N CYS A 149 6.93 -11.94 3.93
CA CYS A 149 7.67 -13.10 3.40
C CYS A 149 7.58 -13.18 1.87
N PHE A 150 6.42 -12.92 1.32
CA PHE A 150 6.24 -12.80 -0.14
C PHE A 150 6.84 -11.50 -0.68
N TYR A 151 6.45 -10.34 -0.11
CA TYR A 151 6.77 -9.03 -0.67
C TYR A 151 8.27 -8.72 -0.68
N CYS A 152 9.01 -9.06 0.38
CA CYS A 152 10.47 -8.89 0.42
C CYS A 152 11.16 -9.80 -0.60
N ALA A 153 10.69 -11.04 -0.76
CA ALA A 153 11.21 -11.94 -1.76
C ALA A 153 10.96 -11.41 -3.18
N HIS A 154 9.72 -11.00 -3.49
CA HIS A 154 9.32 -10.43 -4.77
C HIS A 154 10.14 -9.18 -5.13
N SER A 155 10.25 -8.22 -4.21
CA SER A 155 11.00 -6.97 -4.46
C SER A 155 12.49 -7.21 -4.71
N SER A 156 13.07 -8.24 -4.08
CA SER A 156 14.47 -8.63 -4.30
C SER A 156 14.70 -9.30 -5.66
N MET A 157 13.69 -9.98 -6.22
CA MET A 157 13.82 -10.72 -7.48
C MET A 157 14.23 -9.85 -8.67
N VAL A 158 13.75 -8.61 -8.75
CA VAL A 158 14.09 -7.70 -9.84
C VAL A 158 15.60 -7.46 -9.92
N SER A 159 16.24 -7.27 -8.76
CA SER A 159 17.68 -7.05 -8.66
C SER A 159 18.51 -8.33 -8.84
N LEU A 160 17.96 -9.49 -8.49
CA LEU A 160 18.65 -10.79 -8.52
C LEU A 160 18.51 -11.53 -9.87
N SER A 161 17.57 -11.11 -10.74
CA SER A 161 17.26 -11.81 -11.98
C SER A 161 18.24 -11.57 -13.10
N THR A 162 18.75 -10.36 -13.27
CA THR A 162 19.64 -10.02 -14.39
C THR A 162 20.53 -8.81 -14.09
N ARG A 163 21.74 -8.81 -14.69
CA ARG A 163 22.65 -7.64 -14.69
C ARG A 163 22.35 -6.66 -15.81
N ASN A 164 21.60 -7.07 -16.83
CA ASN A 164 21.24 -6.19 -17.93
C ASN A 164 20.28 -5.09 -17.44
N SER A 165 20.71 -3.82 -17.54
CA SER A 165 19.97 -2.66 -17.03
C SER A 165 18.63 -2.46 -17.72
N GLU A 166 18.53 -2.71 -19.05
CA GLU A 166 17.30 -2.58 -19.81
C GLU A 166 16.27 -3.63 -19.39
N SER A 167 16.69 -4.90 -19.35
CA SER A 167 15.82 -6.00 -18.88
C SER A 167 15.38 -5.80 -17.44
N ARG A 168 16.28 -5.33 -16.55
CA ARG A 168 15.94 -5.03 -15.16
C ARG A 168 14.91 -3.91 -15.06
N GLY A 169 15.06 -2.84 -15.87
CA GLY A 169 14.09 -1.76 -15.95
C GLY A 169 12.71 -2.26 -16.38
N LEU A 170 12.65 -3.13 -17.37
CA LEU A 170 11.40 -3.75 -17.83
C LEU A 170 10.76 -4.63 -16.77
N LEU A 171 11.53 -5.48 -16.07
CA LEU A 171 11.03 -6.31 -14.97
C LEU A 171 10.47 -5.46 -13.82
N ALA A 172 11.18 -4.39 -13.42
CA ALA A 172 10.72 -3.46 -12.39
C ALA A 172 9.41 -2.77 -12.78
N THR A 173 9.31 -2.31 -14.03
CA THR A 173 8.12 -1.64 -14.55
C THR A 173 6.91 -2.56 -14.53
N LEU A 174 7.05 -3.81 -14.98
CA LEU A 174 5.95 -4.76 -15.02
C LEU A 174 5.56 -5.28 -13.62
N SER A 175 6.52 -5.45 -12.74
CA SER A 175 6.28 -5.75 -11.33
C SER A 175 5.45 -4.65 -10.64
N ASN A 176 5.82 -3.39 -10.86
CA ASN A 176 5.04 -2.25 -10.35
C ASN A 176 3.66 -2.15 -11.03
N ALA A 177 3.58 -2.41 -12.35
CA ALA A 177 2.31 -2.45 -13.06
C ALA A 177 1.38 -3.54 -12.53
N ALA A 178 1.90 -4.71 -12.15
CA ALA A 178 1.14 -5.78 -11.53
C ALA A 178 0.52 -5.34 -10.18
N MET A 179 1.30 -4.64 -9.35
CA MET A 179 0.83 -4.11 -8.07
C MET A 179 -0.31 -3.07 -8.27
N VAL A 180 -0.12 -2.13 -9.18
CA VAL A 180 -1.14 -1.12 -9.51
C VAL A 180 -2.39 -1.77 -10.12
N ALA A 181 -2.22 -2.72 -11.04
CA ALA A 181 -3.33 -3.46 -11.64
C ALA A 181 -4.09 -4.29 -10.61
N SER A 182 -3.40 -4.93 -9.67
CA SER A 182 -4.01 -5.68 -8.57
C SER A 182 -4.88 -4.79 -7.69
N ALA A 183 -4.40 -3.60 -7.33
CA ALA A 183 -5.16 -2.61 -6.58
C ALA A 183 -6.35 -2.07 -7.40
N GLY A 184 -6.14 -1.70 -8.66
CA GLY A 184 -7.19 -1.21 -9.55
C GLY A 184 -8.29 -2.23 -9.81
N VAL A 185 -7.92 -3.47 -10.15
CA VAL A 185 -8.90 -4.53 -10.41
C VAL A 185 -9.56 -5.00 -9.12
N GLY A 186 -8.78 -5.30 -8.07
CA GLY A 186 -9.32 -5.84 -6.82
C GLY A 186 -10.15 -4.83 -6.06
N ALA A 187 -9.57 -3.71 -5.66
CA ALA A 187 -10.21 -2.74 -4.79
C ALA A 187 -11.19 -1.79 -5.51
N SER A 188 -11.00 -1.52 -6.81
CA SER A 188 -11.85 -0.56 -7.54
C SER A 188 -12.85 -1.19 -8.52
N ILE A 189 -12.70 -2.48 -8.86
CA ILE A 189 -13.62 -3.15 -9.81
C ILE A 189 -14.28 -4.36 -9.16
N VAL A 190 -13.51 -5.38 -8.76
CA VAL A 190 -14.06 -6.67 -8.33
C VAL A 190 -14.90 -6.50 -7.07
N VAL A 191 -14.38 -5.90 -6.03
CA VAL A 191 -15.14 -5.74 -4.78
C VAL A 191 -16.31 -4.77 -4.97
N PRO A 192 -16.12 -3.53 -5.48
CA PRO A 192 -17.23 -2.59 -5.56
C PRO A 192 -18.38 -3.04 -6.48
N ILE A 193 -18.05 -3.62 -7.64
CA ILE A 193 -19.08 -3.95 -8.65
C ILE A 193 -19.70 -5.33 -8.38
N LEU A 194 -18.85 -6.33 -8.08
CA LEU A 194 -19.31 -7.72 -8.05
C LEU A 194 -19.59 -8.23 -6.63
N LEU A 195 -18.85 -7.76 -5.65
CA LEU A 195 -18.86 -8.36 -4.32
C LEU A 195 -19.40 -7.45 -3.22
N GLN A 196 -19.59 -6.15 -3.44
CA GLN A 196 -19.94 -5.22 -2.36
C GLN A 196 -21.24 -5.58 -1.67
N SER A 197 -22.32 -5.78 -2.43
CA SER A 197 -23.64 -6.17 -1.90
C SER A 197 -23.66 -7.60 -1.32
N PHE A 198 -22.75 -8.45 -1.78
CA PHE A 198 -22.54 -9.78 -1.23
C PHE A 198 -21.76 -9.74 0.10
N LEU A 199 -20.70 -8.94 0.17
CA LEU A 199 -19.83 -8.83 1.36
C LEU A 199 -20.46 -8.01 2.49
N PHE A 200 -21.27 -7.01 2.15
CA PHE A 200 -21.95 -6.12 3.10
C PHE A 200 -23.45 -6.21 2.87
N VAL A 201 -24.07 -7.25 3.42
CA VAL A 201 -25.53 -7.48 3.32
C VAL A 201 -26.24 -6.44 4.17
N THR A 202 -27.20 -5.72 3.57
CA THR A 202 -28.01 -4.70 4.29
C THR A 202 -29.32 -5.26 4.79
N LYS A 203 -29.67 -4.92 6.04
CA LYS A 203 -30.93 -5.23 6.67
C LYS A 203 -31.38 -4.03 7.51
N GLU A 204 -32.60 -3.56 7.30
CA GLU A 204 -33.20 -2.46 8.08
C GLU A 204 -32.28 -1.21 8.19
N GLY A 205 -31.62 -0.84 7.09
CA GLY A 205 -30.71 0.30 7.01
C GLY A 205 -29.29 0.10 7.55
N GLY A 206 -29.04 -1.01 8.24
CA GLY A 206 -27.70 -1.39 8.71
C GLY A 206 -27.12 -2.59 7.98
N ILE A 207 -26.02 -3.11 8.48
CA ILE A 207 -25.37 -4.31 7.95
C ILE A 207 -25.86 -5.54 8.74
N ASP A 208 -26.32 -6.58 8.01
CA ASP A 208 -26.54 -7.89 8.59
C ASP A 208 -25.19 -8.54 8.89
N VAL A 209 -24.84 -8.53 10.17
CA VAL A 209 -23.51 -8.97 10.66
C VAL A 209 -23.29 -10.45 10.38
N ASP A 210 -24.28 -11.32 10.64
CA ASP A 210 -24.11 -12.78 10.51
C ASP A 210 -23.98 -13.19 9.04
N ALA A 211 -24.81 -12.63 8.16
CA ALA A 211 -24.74 -12.89 6.72
C ALA A 211 -23.43 -12.35 6.13
N SER A 212 -23.07 -11.11 6.42
CA SER A 212 -21.83 -10.48 5.93
C SER A 212 -20.60 -11.23 6.43
N TYR A 213 -20.56 -11.63 7.70
CA TYR A 213 -19.47 -12.42 8.26
C TYR A 213 -19.29 -13.76 7.54
N SER A 214 -20.39 -14.46 7.25
CA SER A 214 -20.37 -15.74 6.53
C SER A 214 -19.84 -15.57 5.10
N HIS A 215 -20.27 -14.52 4.41
CA HIS A 215 -19.83 -14.23 3.05
C HIS A 215 -18.33 -13.84 3.00
N TRP A 216 -17.83 -13.06 3.95
CA TRP A 216 -16.40 -12.76 4.04
C TRP A 216 -15.55 -14.01 4.25
N ARG A 217 -16.02 -14.98 5.02
CA ARG A 217 -15.34 -16.30 5.17
C ARG A 217 -15.24 -17.06 3.86
N ILE A 218 -16.30 -17.07 3.05
CA ILE A 218 -16.29 -17.75 1.74
C ILE A 218 -15.28 -17.07 0.81
N ILE A 219 -15.33 -15.75 0.69
CA ILE A 219 -14.42 -14.99 -0.17
C ILE A 219 -12.97 -15.11 0.31
N SER A 220 -12.71 -15.16 1.61
CA SER A 220 -11.35 -15.32 2.14
C SER A 220 -10.67 -16.61 1.68
N ILE A 221 -11.43 -17.69 1.51
CA ILE A 221 -10.91 -18.95 0.95
C ILE A 221 -10.49 -18.75 -0.52
N VAL A 222 -11.29 -18.05 -1.32
CA VAL A 222 -10.92 -17.76 -2.72
C VAL A 222 -9.69 -16.87 -2.77
N LEU A 223 -9.64 -15.81 -1.94
CA LEU A 223 -8.51 -14.88 -1.91
C LEU A 223 -7.21 -15.55 -1.48
N CYS A 224 -7.24 -16.42 -0.48
CA CYS A 224 -6.02 -17.10 -0.05
C CYS A 224 -5.51 -18.08 -1.12
N LEU A 225 -6.41 -18.77 -1.84
CA LEU A 225 -6.02 -19.66 -2.93
C LEU A 225 -5.42 -18.89 -4.12
N VAL A 226 -6.00 -17.76 -4.49
CA VAL A 226 -5.49 -16.87 -5.56
C VAL A 226 -4.10 -16.35 -5.19
N SER A 227 -3.92 -15.87 -3.95
CA SER A 227 -2.62 -15.36 -3.49
C SER A 227 -1.55 -16.46 -3.42
N ALA A 228 -1.89 -17.63 -2.91
CA ALA A 228 -0.97 -18.76 -2.87
C ALA A 228 -0.60 -19.25 -4.29
N PHE A 229 -1.56 -19.29 -5.20
CA PHE A 229 -1.32 -19.60 -6.61
C PHE A 229 -0.34 -18.59 -7.24
N GLY A 230 -0.53 -17.29 -6.98
CA GLY A 230 0.40 -16.24 -7.41
C GLY A 230 1.83 -16.47 -6.91
N CYS A 231 2.01 -16.78 -5.62
CA CYS A 231 3.31 -17.09 -5.04
C CYS A 231 3.97 -18.31 -5.72
N MET A 232 3.19 -19.36 -5.99
CA MET A 232 3.69 -20.56 -6.68
C MET A 232 4.04 -20.26 -8.13
N LEU A 233 3.24 -19.47 -8.86
CA LEU A 233 3.57 -19.06 -10.23
C LEU A 233 4.88 -18.27 -10.27
N GLU A 234 5.06 -17.31 -9.37
CA GLU A 234 6.28 -16.51 -9.32
C GLU A 234 7.50 -17.38 -9.04
N TYR A 235 7.40 -18.31 -8.08
CA TYR A 235 8.45 -19.27 -7.77
C TYR A 235 8.88 -20.08 -9.01
N TYR A 236 7.94 -20.57 -9.82
CA TYR A 236 8.24 -21.42 -10.96
C TYR A 236 8.70 -20.66 -12.20
N PHE A 237 8.20 -19.43 -12.41
CA PHE A 237 8.44 -18.64 -13.62
C PHE A 237 9.45 -17.50 -13.42
N THR A 238 10.28 -17.56 -12.37
CA THR A 238 11.39 -16.63 -12.15
C THR A 238 12.70 -17.38 -11.94
N ARG A 239 13.86 -16.71 -12.20
CA ARG A 239 15.19 -17.26 -12.02
C ARG A 239 16.15 -16.21 -11.47
N GLU A 240 16.93 -16.56 -10.43
CA GLU A 240 17.94 -15.70 -9.80
C GLU A 240 19.33 -15.95 -10.40
N ARG A 241 19.59 -15.38 -11.59
CA ARG A 241 20.86 -15.57 -12.30
C ARG A 241 22.06 -15.00 -11.57
N ILE A 242 21.89 -13.83 -10.89
CA ILE A 242 22.97 -13.17 -10.15
C ILE A 242 23.38 -13.96 -8.92
N THR A 243 22.41 -14.55 -8.20
CA THR A 243 22.72 -15.43 -7.06
C THR A 243 23.48 -16.68 -7.50
N GLU A 244 23.08 -17.29 -8.64
CA GLU A 244 23.77 -18.44 -9.23
C GLU A 244 25.25 -18.10 -9.55
N GLU A 245 25.53 -16.93 -10.15
CA GLU A 245 26.88 -16.44 -10.40
C GLU A 245 27.68 -16.19 -9.11
N THR A 246 27.07 -15.55 -8.12
CA THR A 246 27.75 -15.15 -6.87
C THR A 246 28.14 -16.36 -6.01
N ILE A 247 27.31 -17.40 -6.00
CA ILE A 247 27.63 -18.66 -5.31
C ILE A 247 28.86 -19.32 -5.92
N ASN A 248 29.00 -19.24 -7.26
CA ASN A 248 30.13 -19.81 -7.98
C ASN A 248 31.44 -19.04 -7.77
N LEU A 249 31.37 -17.72 -7.49
CA LEU A 249 32.56 -16.83 -7.42
C LEU A 249 33.06 -16.56 -5.98
N ASN A 250 32.39 -17.01 -4.94
CA ASN A 250 32.77 -16.82 -3.51
C ASN A 250 33.08 -15.36 -3.11
N VAL A 251 32.42 -14.36 -3.69
CA VAL A 251 32.67 -12.93 -3.43
C VAL A 251 32.12 -12.52 -2.07
N LYS A 252 32.98 -11.97 -1.21
CA LYS A 252 32.58 -11.31 0.05
C LYS A 252 32.30 -9.83 -0.22
N GLU A 253 31.05 -9.38 -0.05
CA GLU A 253 30.73 -7.95 -0.05
C GLU A 253 31.12 -7.31 1.30
N GLU A 254 31.97 -6.29 1.30
CA GLU A 254 32.23 -5.46 2.49
C GLU A 254 31.01 -4.57 2.77
N LYS A 255 30.35 -4.83 3.90
CA LYS A 255 29.19 -4.02 4.35
C LYS A 255 29.67 -2.88 5.23
N LEU A 256 29.36 -1.65 4.86
CA LEU A 256 29.57 -0.48 5.70
C LEU A 256 28.77 -0.59 7.01
N PRO A 257 29.37 -0.27 8.19
CA PRO A 257 28.66 -0.32 9.47
C PRO A 257 27.42 0.58 9.46
N LEU A 258 26.27 0.06 9.90
CA LEU A 258 24.99 0.77 9.98
C LEU A 258 25.11 2.12 10.73
N LYS A 259 25.91 2.17 11.79
CA LYS A 259 26.15 3.40 12.56
C LYS A 259 26.74 4.52 11.71
N LYS A 260 27.71 4.20 10.85
CA LYS A 260 28.34 5.19 9.96
C LYS A 260 27.40 5.70 8.88
N GLN A 261 26.52 4.82 8.34
CA GLN A 261 25.49 5.20 7.39
C GLN A 261 24.43 6.12 8.04
N LEU A 262 24.00 5.79 9.26
CA LEU A 262 23.05 6.57 10.04
C LEU A 262 23.59 7.98 10.34
N GLU A 263 24.82 8.09 10.83
CA GLU A 263 25.47 9.37 11.14
C GLU A 263 25.58 10.26 9.88
N GLY A 264 25.94 9.68 8.73
CA GLY A 264 26.02 10.42 7.46
C GLY A 264 24.67 10.97 7.00
N CYS A 265 23.57 10.22 7.19
CA CYS A 265 22.23 10.63 6.80
C CYS A 265 21.64 11.69 7.75
N ILE A 266 21.72 11.48 9.06
CA ILE A 266 21.07 12.34 10.08
C ILE A 266 21.59 13.79 10.03
N HIS A 267 22.87 14.00 9.77
CA HIS A 267 23.47 15.34 9.72
C HIS A 267 23.20 16.09 8.41
N ASN A 268 22.43 15.53 7.48
CA ASN A 268 22.13 16.18 6.21
C ASN A 268 20.68 16.71 6.18
N LYS A 269 20.53 18.04 6.02
CA LYS A 269 19.22 18.70 5.96
C LYS A 269 18.36 18.23 4.77
N TYR A 270 18.98 17.94 3.61
CA TYR A 270 18.25 17.53 2.41
C TYR A 270 17.68 16.12 2.55
N TRP A 271 18.38 15.24 3.27
CA TRP A 271 17.88 13.90 3.58
C TRP A 271 16.61 13.98 4.44
N TRP A 272 16.60 14.84 5.48
CA TRP A 272 15.40 15.05 6.28
C TRP A 272 14.23 15.65 5.49
N ILE A 273 14.51 16.63 4.61
CA ILE A 273 13.47 17.23 3.77
C ILE A 273 12.81 16.20 2.88
N ILE A 274 13.58 15.32 2.21
CA ILE A 274 13.02 14.33 1.30
C ILE A 274 12.27 13.21 2.04
N ILE A 275 12.75 12.79 3.22
CA ILE A 275 12.07 11.79 4.05
C ILE A 275 10.76 12.37 4.63
N LEU A 276 10.75 13.60 5.14
CA LEU A 276 9.55 14.27 5.62
C LEU A 276 8.55 14.55 4.49
N TYR A 277 9.05 14.97 3.32
CA TYR A 277 8.21 15.09 2.12
C TYR A 277 7.47 13.79 1.85
N PHE A 278 8.20 12.70 1.80
CA PHE A 278 7.62 11.39 1.53
C PHE A 278 6.60 10.97 2.60
N LEU A 279 6.96 11.12 3.88
CA LEU A 279 6.08 10.80 5.00
C LEU A 279 4.76 11.58 4.94
N ILE A 280 4.83 12.89 4.76
CA ILE A 280 3.65 13.77 4.77
C ILE A 280 2.78 13.53 3.54
N PHE A 281 3.39 13.38 2.35
CA PHE A 281 2.67 13.09 1.12
C PHE A 281 1.92 11.77 1.20
N GLN A 282 2.58 10.71 1.67
CA GLN A 282 1.98 9.38 1.81
C GLN A 282 0.91 9.32 2.89
N PHE A 283 1.08 10.07 3.99
CA PHE A 283 0.05 10.16 5.02
C PHE A 283 -1.29 10.65 4.44
N GLY A 284 -1.28 11.74 3.66
CA GLY A 284 -2.49 12.24 3.01
C GLY A 284 -3.13 11.25 2.05
N GLN A 285 -2.32 10.53 1.26
CA GLN A 285 -2.82 9.52 0.34
C GLN A 285 -3.43 8.30 1.06
N LEU A 286 -2.77 7.82 2.11
CA LEU A 286 -3.22 6.63 2.83
C LEU A 286 -4.50 6.89 3.63
N ILE A 287 -4.63 8.03 4.32
CA ILE A 287 -5.83 8.35 5.08
C ILE A 287 -7.03 8.56 4.14
N LYS A 288 -6.83 9.21 2.98
CA LYS A 288 -7.84 9.33 1.93
C LYS A 288 -8.31 7.96 1.45
N ASN A 289 -7.37 7.07 1.09
CA ASN A 289 -7.72 5.76 0.58
C ASN A 289 -8.45 4.90 1.63
N SER A 290 -8.04 4.97 2.89
CA SER A 290 -8.68 4.23 3.99
C SER A 290 -10.09 4.73 4.31
N SER A 291 -10.37 6.03 4.10
CA SER A 291 -11.68 6.63 4.38
C SER A 291 -12.66 6.55 3.21
N MET A 292 -12.19 6.24 2.00
CA MET A 292 -12.99 6.29 0.77
C MET A 292 -14.27 5.44 0.86
N SER A 293 -14.19 4.21 1.39
CA SER A 293 -15.35 3.31 1.48
C SER A 293 -16.43 3.83 2.43
N PHE A 294 -16.03 4.46 3.53
CA PHE A 294 -16.95 5.10 4.48
C PHE A 294 -17.57 6.36 3.88
N TYR A 295 -16.74 7.19 3.23
CA TYR A 295 -17.20 8.42 2.60
C TYR A 295 -18.26 8.16 1.53
N VAL A 296 -17.99 7.26 0.59
CA VAL A 296 -18.91 6.94 -0.50
C VAL A 296 -20.22 6.37 0.03
N ARG A 297 -20.18 5.54 1.09
CA ARG A 297 -21.38 4.93 1.67
C ARG A 297 -22.27 5.95 2.38
N TRP A 298 -21.70 6.95 3.08
CA TRP A 298 -22.44 7.78 4.00
C TRP A 298 -22.57 9.26 3.61
N MET A 299 -21.85 9.72 2.57
CA MET A 299 -21.84 11.14 2.21
C MET A 299 -22.65 11.44 0.95
N PHE A 300 -22.71 10.53 -0.02
CA PHE A 300 -23.42 10.84 -1.27
C PHE A 300 -24.93 10.68 -1.13
N ASP A 301 -25.69 11.74 -1.46
CA ASP A 301 -27.15 11.72 -1.44
C ASP A 301 -27.74 10.63 -2.37
N SER A 302 -27.09 10.36 -3.49
CA SER A 302 -27.47 9.29 -4.42
C SER A 302 -27.38 7.89 -3.82
N VAL A 303 -26.49 7.67 -2.85
CA VAL A 303 -26.36 6.40 -2.11
C VAL A 303 -27.38 6.34 -0.99
N ILE A 304 -27.49 7.40 -0.20
CA ILE A 304 -28.38 7.48 0.96
C ILE A 304 -29.83 7.28 0.57
N ASN A 305 -30.25 7.86 -0.57
CA ASN A 305 -31.62 7.78 -1.09
C ASN A 305 -31.85 6.55 -2.00
N SER A 306 -30.87 5.65 -2.13
CA SER A 306 -30.98 4.46 -2.97
C SER A 306 -31.75 3.33 -2.28
N ALA A 307 -32.50 2.54 -3.05
CA ALA A 307 -33.12 1.31 -2.57
C ALA A 307 -32.10 0.24 -2.12
N ASN A 308 -30.92 0.21 -2.77
CA ASN A 308 -29.81 -0.68 -2.45
C ASN A 308 -28.51 0.12 -2.22
N PRO A 309 -28.34 0.74 -1.03
CA PRO A 309 -27.21 1.63 -0.76
C PRO A 309 -25.83 1.01 -0.97
N GLU A 310 -25.66 -0.29 -0.64
CA GLU A 310 -24.38 -0.97 -0.81
C GLU A 310 -24.02 -1.18 -2.29
N GLN A 311 -24.99 -1.57 -3.12
CA GLN A 311 -24.76 -1.72 -4.56
C GLN A 311 -24.46 -0.38 -5.22
N THR A 312 -25.21 0.68 -4.86
CA THR A 312 -24.99 2.03 -5.40
C THR A 312 -23.64 2.59 -4.95
N SER A 313 -23.27 2.42 -3.67
CA SER A 313 -21.96 2.85 -3.17
C SER A 313 -20.82 2.09 -3.86
N GLY A 314 -20.99 0.79 -4.14
CA GLY A 314 -20.03 -0.01 -4.88
C GLY A 314 -19.79 0.54 -6.30
N ALA A 315 -20.87 0.81 -7.04
CA ALA A 315 -20.77 1.39 -8.39
C ALA A 315 -20.07 2.75 -8.39
N LEU A 316 -20.43 3.64 -7.46
CA LEU A 316 -19.78 4.94 -7.33
C LEU A 316 -18.33 4.86 -6.89
N MET A 317 -18.00 3.94 -5.99
CA MET A 317 -16.63 3.67 -5.54
C MET A 317 -15.74 3.17 -6.67
N SER A 318 -16.27 2.26 -7.51
CA SER A 318 -15.60 1.80 -8.72
C SER A 318 -15.34 2.96 -9.68
N THR A 319 -16.35 3.79 -9.93
CA THR A 319 -16.21 4.95 -10.81
C THR A 319 -15.15 5.93 -10.29
N LEU A 320 -15.15 6.25 -8.99
CA LEU A 320 -14.11 7.09 -8.38
C LEU A 320 -12.73 6.47 -8.47
N GLY A 321 -12.61 5.15 -8.24
CA GLY A 321 -11.35 4.42 -8.36
C GLY A 321 -10.78 4.47 -9.79
N LEU A 322 -11.63 4.29 -10.80
CA LEU A 322 -11.24 4.39 -12.21
C LEU A 322 -10.87 5.83 -12.58
N VAL A 323 -11.70 6.79 -12.20
CA VAL A 323 -11.49 8.23 -12.46
C VAL A 323 -10.19 8.73 -11.80
N GLY A 324 -9.89 8.30 -10.58
CA GLY A 324 -8.62 8.59 -9.90
C GLY A 324 -7.42 7.80 -10.45
N GLY A 325 -7.66 6.60 -11.00
CA GLY A 325 -6.64 5.73 -11.59
C GLY A 325 -6.13 6.21 -12.96
N ILE A 326 -6.98 6.82 -13.79
CA ILE A 326 -6.61 7.33 -15.12
C ILE A 326 -5.46 8.34 -15.05
N PRO A 327 -5.50 9.41 -14.22
CA PRO A 327 -4.37 10.32 -14.08
C PRO A 327 -3.09 9.60 -13.65
N THR A 328 -3.18 8.61 -12.76
CA THR A 328 -2.03 7.83 -12.30
C THR A 328 -1.38 7.07 -13.45
N ALA A 329 -2.17 6.38 -14.26
CA ALA A 329 -1.67 5.64 -15.42
C ALA A 329 -1.02 6.55 -16.49
N VAL A 330 -1.67 7.68 -16.81
CA VAL A 330 -1.12 8.69 -17.74
C VAL A 330 0.14 9.32 -17.14
N GLY A 331 0.14 9.57 -15.85
CA GLY A 331 1.24 10.16 -15.11
C GLY A 331 2.55 9.37 -15.21
N MET A 332 2.48 8.06 -15.26
CA MET A 332 3.65 7.20 -15.44
C MET A 332 4.48 7.56 -16.69
N VAL A 333 3.80 7.97 -17.77
CA VAL A 333 4.46 8.34 -19.03
C VAL A 333 4.85 9.82 -19.06
N VAL A 334 4.01 10.70 -18.49
CA VAL A 334 4.11 12.15 -18.67
C VAL A 334 4.95 12.83 -17.58
N ALA A 335 5.10 12.22 -16.41
CA ALA A 335 5.80 12.82 -15.26
C ALA A 335 7.26 13.19 -15.58
N TRP A 336 8.00 12.28 -16.23
CA TRP A 336 9.40 12.49 -16.54
C TRP A 336 9.65 13.60 -17.57
N PRO A 337 8.96 13.65 -18.73
CA PRO A 337 9.04 14.79 -19.65
C PRO A 337 8.74 16.14 -18.99
N ILE A 338 7.75 16.22 -18.11
CA ILE A 338 7.43 17.44 -17.36
C ILE A 338 8.59 17.83 -16.44
N ALA A 339 9.10 16.87 -15.65
CA ALA A 339 10.20 17.10 -14.73
C ALA A 339 11.49 17.51 -15.44
N ARG A 340 11.76 16.97 -16.64
CA ARG A 340 12.91 17.33 -17.44
C ARG A 340 12.86 18.76 -17.98
N LYS A 341 11.66 19.25 -18.32
CA LYS A 341 11.47 20.63 -18.84
C LYS A 341 11.46 21.70 -17.76
N LEU A 342 10.80 21.44 -16.64
CA LEU A 342 10.58 22.42 -15.55
C LEU A 342 11.64 22.36 -14.45
N GLY A 343 12.41 21.27 -14.38
CA GLY A 343 13.18 20.89 -13.19
C GLY A 343 12.35 20.07 -12.22
N LYS A 344 12.97 19.11 -11.51
CA LYS A 344 12.26 18.14 -10.64
C LYS A 344 11.49 18.84 -9.51
N LYS A 345 12.15 19.75 -8.77
CA LYS A 345 11.53 20.53 -7.68
C LYS A 345 10.36 21.36 -8.16
N ARG A 346 10.56 22.15 -9.24
CA ARG A 346 9.52 23.05 -9.78
C ARG A 346 8.33 22.25 -10.28
N ALA A 347 8.54 21.12 -10.95
CA ALA A 347 7.47 20.25 -11.43
C ALA A 347 6.62 19.73 -10.26
N VAL A 348 7.23 19.29 -9.15
CA VAL A 348 6.51 18.85 -7.95
C VAL A 348 5.70 20.00 -7.34
N VAL A 349 6.33 21.16 -7.12
CA VAL A 349 5.66 22.31 -6.48
C VAL A 349 4.49 22.81 -7.32
N THR A 350 4.68 23.04 -8.62
CA THR A 350 3.61 23.52 -9.52
C THR A 350 2.46 22.52 -9.63
N GLY A 351 2.80 21.22 -9.72
CA GLY A 351 1.79 20.16 -9.74
C GLY A 351 0.97 20.13 -8.47
N LEU A 352 1.61 20.18 -7.30
CA LEU A 352 0.91 20.19 -6.01
C LEU A 352 0.08 21.46 -5.80
N CYS A 353 0.53 22.64 -6.27
CA CYS A 353 -0.29 23.85 -6.25
C CYS A 353 -1.59 23.65 -7.07
N PHE A 354 -1.49 23.03 -8.25
CA PHE A 354 -2.65 22.67 -9.05
C PHE A 354 -3.57 21.67 -8.32
N SER A 355 -2.98 20.68 -7.64
CA SER A 355 -3.75 19.73 -6.82
C SER A 355 -4.48 20.39 -5.66
N VAL A 356 -3.87 21.37 -4.98
CA VAL A 356 -4.53 22.11 -3.90
C VAL A 356 -5.75 22.88 -4.45
N VAL A 357 -5.58 23.61 -5.55
CA VAL A 357 -6.70 24.33 -6.19
C VAL A 357 -7.79 23.36 -6.64
N GLY A 358 -7.42 22.26 -7.32
CA GLY A 358 -8.36 21.24 -7.75
C GLY A 358 -9.06 20.55 -6.56
N GLY A 359 -8.36 20.42 -5.43
CA GLY A 359 -8.92 19.87 -4.19
C GLY A 359 -10.00 20.76 -3.56
N LEU A 360 -9.95 22.06 -3.77
CA LEU A 360 -10.98 22.97 -3.23
C LEU A 360 -12.33 22.84 -3.95
N VAL A 361 -12.35 22.28 -5.16
CA VAL A 361 -13.60 22.11 -5.95
C VAL A 361 -14.63 21.23 -5.23
N CYS A 362 -14.20 20.19 -4.51
CA CYS A 362 -15.13 19.31 -3.81
C CYS A 362 -15.89 20.00 -2.66
N PHE A 363 -15.33 21.06 -2.08
CA PHE A 363 -15.97 21.80 -0.98
C PHE A 363 -17.13 22.67 -1.42
N LEU A 364 -17.35 22.85 -2.73
CA LEU A 364 -18.55 23.51 -3.24
C LEU A 364 -19.81 22.68 -2.96
N ASN A 365 -19.72 21.36 -3.04
CA ASN A 365 -20.77 20.43 -2.60
C ASN A 365 -20.18 19.05 -2.30
N VAL A 366 -19.97 18.77 -1.03
CA VAL A 366 -19.36 17.51 -0.54
C VAL A 366 -20.27 16.28 -0.70
N HIS A 367 -21.57 16.46 -0.89
CA HIS A 367 -22.54 15.39 -1.11
C HIS A 367 -22.73 15.05 -2.60
N SER A 368 -22.19 15.89 -3.50
CA SER A 368 -22.29 15.69 -4.95
C SER A 368 -21.17 14.79 -5.47
N PHE A 369 -21.53 13.64 -6.03
CA PHE A 369 -20.59 12.74 -6.68
C PHE A 369 -19.78 13.45 -7.80
N GLY A 370 -20.44 14.27 -8.64
CA GLY A 370 -19.78 14.96 -9.76
C GLY A 370 -18.69 15.93 -9.32
N MET A 371 -18.92 16.72 -8.25
CA MET A 371 -17.94 17.65 -7.71
C MET A 371 -16.74 16.92 -7.09
N VAL A 372 -17.00 15.85 -6.36
CA VAL A 372 -15.94 15.02 -5.77
C VAL A 372 -15.12 14.32 -6.85
N ALA A 373 -15.77 13.76 -7.88
CA ALA A 373 -15.09 13.12 -9.01
C ALA A 373 -14.21 14.12 -9.78
N ALA A 374 -14.72 15.32 -10.09
CA ALA A 374 -13.95 16.37 -10.73
C ALA A 374 -12.73 16.79 -9.90
N SER A 375 -12.91 16.96 -8.59
CA SER A 375 -11.82 17.26 -7.67
C SER A 375 -10.76 16.12 -7.66
N MET A 376 -11.17 14.86 -7.68
CA MET A 376 -10.24 13.72 -7.72
C MET A 376 -9.41 13.71 -9.01
N VAL A 377 -9.99 14.01 -10.16
CA VAL A 377 -9.25 14.14 -11.43
C VAL A 377 -8.22 15.26 -11.34
N LEU A 378 -8.64 16.45 -10.92
CA LEU A 378 -7.74 17.61 -10.82
C LEU A 378 -6.60 17.37 -9.82
N LYS A 379 -6.92 16.83 -8.64
CA LYS A 379 -5.89 16.42 -7.65
C LYS A 379 -4.96 15.37 -8.21
N GLY A 380 -5.51 14.37 -8.90
CA GLY A 380 -4.74 13.29 -9.51
C GLY A 380 -3.74 13.80 -10.54
N ILE A 381 -4.17 14.65 -11.47
CA ILE A 381 -3.30 15.26 -12.50
C ILE A 381 -2.18 16.07 -11.85
N GLY A 382 -2.51 16.92 -10.89
CA GLY A 382 -1.50 17.76 -10.24
C GLY A 382 -0.52 16.99 -9.38
N SER A 383 -0.91 15.87 -8.77
CA SER A 383 -0.04 15.06 -7.93
C SER A 383 0.93 14.14 -8.72
N ILE A 384 0.77 14.03 -10.06
CA ILE A 384 1.64 13.20 -10.92
C ILE A 384 3.13 13.43 -10.69
N PRO A 385 3.68 14.66 -10.77
CA PRO A 385 5.11 14.87 -10.53
C PRO A 385 5.54 14.43 -9.13
N ALA A 386 4.72 14.69 -8.11
CA ALA A 386 5.02 14.31 -6.74
C ALA A 386 5.10 12.79 -6.56
N MET A 387 4.28 12.00 -7.26
CA MET A 387 4.30 10.54 -7.18
C MET A 387 5.51 9.92 -7.87
N TYR A 388 5.87 10.38 -9.07
CA TYR A 388 6.84 9.70 -9.92
C TYR A 388 8.25 10.30 -9.88
N VAL A 389 8.41 11.58 -9.52
CA VAL A 389 9.72 12.25 -9.50
C VAL A 389 10.42 12.09 -8.15
N THR A 390 9.70 11.65 -7.10
CA THR A 390 10.24 11.50 -5.74
C THR A 390 11.52 10.65 -5.68
N MET A 391 11.54 9.51 -6.38
CA MET A 391 12.73 8.63 -6.38
C MET A 391 13.92 9.26 -7.08
N ALA A 392 13.69 10.10 -8.10
CA ALA A 392 14.75 10.84 -8.75
C ALA A 392 15.31 11.96 -7.84
N LEU A 393 14.45 12.64 -7.06
CA LEU A 393 14.89 13.60 -6.05
C LEU A 393 15.65 12.92 -4.91
N LEU A 394 15.21 11.74 -4.48
CA LEU A 394 15.92 10.95 -3.48
C LEU A 394 17.31 10.56 -3.96
N SER A 395 17.46 10.15 -5.23
CA SER A 395 18.75 9.84 -5.84
C SER A 395 19.69 11.06 -5.85
N ASP A 396 19.18 12.25 -6.17
CA ASP A 396 19.97 13.49 -6.14
C ASP A 396 20.47 13.81 -4.71
N VAL A 397 19.62 13.56 -3.70
CA VAL A 397 20.03 13.72 -2.28
C VAL A 397 21.08 12.69 -1.88
N LEU A 398 21.00 11.46 -2.38
CA LEU A 398 21.99 10.42 -2.12
C LEU A 398 23.33 10.71 -2.81
N ASP A 399 23.31 11.28 -4.02
CA ASP A 399 24.51 11.75 -4.71
C ASP A 399 25.18 12.89 -3.93
N HIS A 400 24.40 13.83 -3.39
CA HIS A 400 24.90 14.89 -2.50
C HIS A 400 25.53 14.33 -1.21
N LEU A 401 24.93 13.31 -0.61
CA LEU A 401 25.48 12.62 0.54
C LEU A 401 26.81 11.91 0.22
N GLU A 402 26.90 11.24 -0.95
CA GLU A 402 28.12 10.60 -1.41
C GLU A 402 29.25 11.61 -1.65
N ALA A 403 28.95 12.75 -2.29
CA ALA A 403 29.90 13.83 -2.51
C ALA A 403 30.47 14.42 -1.20
N LYS A 404 29.63 14.44 -0.14
CA LYS A 404 30.00 15.00 1.17
C LYS A 404 30.70 13.99 2.07
N ASN A 405 30.25 12.76 2.12
CA ASN A 405 30.68 11.76 3.10
C ASN A 405 31.69 10.74 2.53
N GLY A 406 31.87 10.70 1.19
CA GLY A 406 32.73 9.73 0.50
C GLY A 406 32.15 8.32 0.39
N PHE A 407 30.92 8.10 0.84
CA PHE A 407 30.20 6.82 0.71
C PHE A 407 28.71 7.04 0.46
N ARG A 408 28.06 6.10 -0.21
CA ARG A 408 26.65 6.12 -0.57
C ARG A 408 25.82 5.25 0.37
N SER A 409 24.67 5.75 0.84
CA SER A 409 23.82 5.09 1.82
C SER A 409 22.44 4.70 1.24
N ASP A 410 22.43 4.09 0.04
CA ASP A 410 21.18 3.70 -0.63
C ASP A 410 20.38 2.70 0.20
N GLY A 411 21.04 1.61 0.64
CA GLY A 411 20.37 0.53 1.36
C GLY A 411 19.72 1.00 2.67
N PHE A 412 20.41 1.82 3.45
CA PHE A 412 19.86 2.39 4.68
C PHE A 412 18.67 3.32 4.39
N THR A 413 18.80 4.24 3.44
CA THR A 413 17.72 5.17 3.08
C THR A 413 16.51 4.46 2.52
N MET A 414 16.68 3.43 1.69
CA MET A 414 15.58 2.62 1.18
C MET A 414 14.90 1.78 2.28
N SER A 415 15.65 1.32 3.28
CA SER A 415 15.08 0.65 4.45
C SER A 415 14.21 1.60 5.28
N VAL A 416 14.66 2.84 5.50
CA VAL A 416 13.87 3.89 6.18
C VAL A 416 12.61 4.19 5.37
N TYR A 417 12.74 4.38 4.05
CA TYR A 417 11.62 4.61 3.14
C TYR A 417 10.56 3.51 3.22
N SER A 418 10.97 2.24 3.12
CA SER A 418 10.06 1.09 3.20
C SER A 418 9.40 0.98 4.58
N SER A 419 10.15 1.25 5.66
CA SER A 419 9.61 1.25 7.03
C SER A 419 8.54 2.33 7.22
N ILE A 420 8.72 3.52 6.63
CA ILE A 420 7.72 4.59 6.64
C ILE A 420 6.46 4.14 5.92
N MET A 421 6.56 3.52 4.73
CA MET A 421 5.41 3.05 3.96
C MET A 421 4.53 2.09 4.75
N VAL A 422 5.17 1.11 5.36
CA VAL A 422 4.47 0.09 6.15
C VAL A 422 3.89 0.70 7.42
N GLY A 423 4.68 1.51 8.14
CA GLY A 423 4.29 2.13 9.39
C GLY A 423 3.13 3.10 9.26
N LEU A 424 3.15 3.94 8.22
CA LEU A 424 2.09 4.91 7.94
C LEU A 424 0.74 4.27 7.68
N SER A 425 0.71 3.13 7.03
CA SER A 425 -0.53 2.40 6.74
C SER A 425 -1.32 2.08 8.03
N GLY A 426 -0.66 1.48 9.03
CA GLY A 426 -1.29 1.20 10.32
C GLY A 426 -1.67 2.47 11.09
N LEU A 427 -0.81 3.49 11.07
CA LEU A 427 -1.05 4.76 11.74
C LEU A 427 -2.28 5.49 11.15
N CYS A 428 -2.42 5.55 9.83
CA CYS A 428 -3.57 6.17 9.16
C CYS A 428 -4.88 5.46 9.51
N ILE A 429 -4.90 4.14 9.54
CA ILE A 429 -6.06 3.35 9.95
C ILE A 429 -6.41 3.64 11.42
N GLY A 430 -5.42 3.65 12.31
CA GLY A 430 -5.61 3.95 13.72
C GLY A 430 -6.16 5.36 13.96
N VAL A 431 -5.62 6.37 13.27
CA VAL A 431 -6.12 7.75 13.33
C VAL A 431 -7.55 7.84 12.83
N LEU A 432 -7.86 7.23 11.67
CA LEU A 432 -9.22 7.21 11.13
C LEU A 432 -10.21 6.56 12.11
N ASN A 433 -9.87 5.41 12.67
CA ASN A 433 -10.73 4.69 13.62
C ASN A 433 -10.95 5.50 14.90
N SER A 434 -9.91 6.21 15.39
CA SER A 434 -10.06 7.13 16.52
C SER A 434 -11.07 8.23 16.21
N LEU A 435 -10.90 8.90 15.08
CA LEU A 435 -11.78 9.99 14.66
C LEU A 435 -13.23 9.52 14.49
N LEU A 436 -13.45 8.36 13.87
CA LEU A 436 -14.78 7.76 13.72
C LEU A 436 -15.41 7.41 15.08
N THR A 437 -14.63 6.83 16.00
CA THR A 437 -15.10 6.48 17.34
C THR A 437 -15.48 7.72 18.15
N PHE A 438 -14.63 8.75 18.15
CA PHE A 438 -14.92 10.02 18.85
C PHE A 438 -16.12 10.75 18.25
N ALA A 439 -16.34 10.65 16.95
CA ALA A 439 -17.50 11.25 16.28
C ALA A 439 -18.80 10.48 16.48
N GLY A 440 -18.76 9.27 17.09
CA GLY A 440 -19.94 8.45 17.33
C GLY A 440 -20.43 7.68 16.11
N TYR A 441 -19.51 7.21 15.25
CA TYR A 441 -19.84 6.40 14.08
C TYR A 441 -20.65 5.14 14.46
N SER A 442 -21.76 4.91 13.73
CA SER A 442 -22.59 3.71 13.84
C SER A 442 -22.72 3.01 12.48
N ASN A 443 -22.62 1.69 12.49
CA ASN A 443 -22.79 0.86 11.26
C ASN A 443 -24.24 0.82 10.76
N THR A 444 -25.22 1.14 11.60
CA THR A 444 -26.65 1.18 11.26
C THR A 444 -27.12 2.56 10.77
N GLY A 445 -26.35 3.61 11.11
CA GLY A 445 -26.81 4.99 10.88
C GLY A 445 -28.01 5.35 11.77
N ILE A 446 -28.53 6.55 11.59
CA ILE A 446 -29.71 7.09 12.28
C ILE A 446 -30.82 7.25 11.27
N ALA A 447 -32.02 6.76 11.59
CA ALA A 447 -33.19 6.89 10.75
C ALA A 447 -33.66 8.36 10.75
N CYS A 448 -33.80 8.94 9.56
CA CYS A 448 -34.22 10.33 9.36
C CYS A 448 -35.29 10.42 8.28
N ASN A 449 -36.12 11.44 8.34
CA ASN A 449 -37.00 11.83 7.26
C ASN A 449 -36.17 12.44 6.11
N PRO A 450 -36.27 11.97 4.86
CA PRO A 450 -35.46 12.48 3.75
C PRO A 450 -35.69 13.95 3.40
N GLN A 451 -36.85 14.52 3.75
CA GLN A 451 -37.24 15.88 3.42
C GLN A 451 -36.89 16.88 4.54
N THR A 452 -37.17 16.52 5.79
CA THR A 452 -36.97 17.42 6.95
C THR A 452 -35.63 17.17 7.66
N LEU A 453 -34.96 16.02 7.41
CA LEU A 453 -33.77 15.53 8.11
C LEU A 453 -33.96 15.33 9.61
N GLU A 454 -35.21 15.32 10.10
CA GLU A 454 -35.54 15.05 11.49
C GLU A 454 -35.35 13.56 11.81
N ILE A 455 -34.85 13.28 13.01
CA ILE A 455 -34.63 11.93 13.50
C ILE A 455 -35.97 11.25 13.73
N VAL A 456 -36.12 10.05 13.18
CA VAL A 456 -37.31 9.19 13.39
C VAL A 456 -37.03 8.27 14.56
N GLU A 457 -37.48 8.65 15.77
CA GLU A 457 -37.24 7.87 16.99
C GLU A 457 -37.98 6.52 16.99
N ASN A 458 -39.16 6.45 16.35
CA ASN A 458 -39.96 5.23 16.30
C ASN A 458 -40.18 4.75 14.86
N VAL A 459 -39.18 4.05 14.33
CA VAL A 459 -39.14 3.54 12.95
C VAL A 459 -40.34 2.59 12.65
N ALA A 460 -40.76 1.79 13.65
CA ALA A 460 -41.85 0.80 13.48
C ALA A 460 -43.24 1.43 13.23
N ASN A 461 -43.44 2.66 13.74
CA ASN A 461 -44.74 3.35 13.62
C ASN A 461 -44.70 4.51 12.60
N TYR A 462 -43.56 4.72 11.92
CA TYR A 462 -43.43 5.80 10.96
C TYR A 462 -43.93 5.40 9.58
N THR A 463 -44.87 6.17 9.03
CA THR A 463 -45.53 5.87 7.73
C THR A 463 -44.86 6.60 6.54
N GLY A 464 -43.84 7.42 6.77
CA GLY A 464 -43.08 8.12 5.75
C GLY A 464 -41.90 7.35 5.20
N GLN A 465 -41.23 7.91 4.20
CA GLN A 465 -39.95 7.40 3.73
C GLN A 465 -38.88 7.63 4.80
N ILE A 466 -38.04 6.63 5.01
CA ILE A 466 -36.92 6.68 5.98
C ILE A 466 -35.61 6.54 5.20
N VAL A 467 -34.65 7.41 5.51
CA VAL A 467 -33.27 7.30 5.07
C VAL A 467 -32.36 7.18 6.29
N TYR A 468 -31.28 6.42 6.14
CA TYR A 468 -30.31 6.24 7.22
C TYR A 468 -29.09 7.12 6.95
N ARG A 469 -28.75 8.01 7.89
CA ARG A 469 -27.60 8.92 7.83
C ARG A 469 -26.72 8.80 9.06
N GLN A 470 -25.49 9.31 8.98
CA GLN A 470 -24.62 9.47 10.14
C GLN A 470 -24.87 10.80 10.83
N MET A 471 -24.44 10.93 12.10
CA MET A 471 -24.44 12.23 12.80
C MET A 471 -23.49 13.23 12.14
N GLY A 472 -23.78 14.53 12.26
CA GLY A 472 -22.99 15.58 11.63
C GLY A 472 -21.49 15.59 11.99
N GLY A 473 -21.12 15.12 13.19
CA GLY A 473 -19.72 14.93 13.57
C GLY A 473 -19.00 13.87 12.73
N VAL A 474 -19.68 12.77 12.38
CA VAL A 474 -19.13 11.74 11.51
C VAL A 474 -18.96 12.24 10.08
N GLU A 475 -19.94 13.00 9.56
CA GLU A 475 -19.85 13.59 8.23
C GLU A 475 -18.64 14.54 8.11
N GLN A 476 -18.39 15.35 9.14
CA GLN A 476 -17.22 16.24 9.20
C GLN A 476 -15.90 15.45 9.20
N VAL A 477 -15.82 14.35 9.96
CA VAL A 477 -14.64 13.47 10.01
C VAL A 477 -14.40 12.83 8.64
N LEU A 478 -15.45 12.33 7.99
CA LEU A 478 -15.35 11.70 6.67
C LEU A 478 -14.94 12.71 5.59
N ALA A 479 -15.52 13.92 5.60
CA ALA A 479 -15.13 15.00 4.70
C ALA A 479 -13.66 15.41 4.93
N PHE A 480 -13.22 15.53 6.19
CA PHE A 480 -11.83 15.80 6.51
C PHE A 480 -10.91 14.71 5.98
N ALA A 481 -11.16 13.45 6.32
CA ALA A 481 -10.27 12.33 6.00
C ALA A 481 -10.17 12.07 4.48
N PHE A 482 -11.28 12.19 3.75
CA PHE A 482 -11.32 11.86 2.32
C PHE A 482 -11.01 13.06 1.42
N LEU A 483 -11.48 14.27 1.76
CA LEU A 483 -11.39 15.45 0.88
C LEU A 483 -10.28 16.41 1.29
N ALA A 484 -10.10 16.67 2.60
CA ALA A 484 -9.22 17.72 3.10
C ALA A 484 -7.80 17.22 3.41
N ALA A 485 -7.64 16.01 3.93
CA ALA A 485 -6.36 15.55 4.45
C ALA A 485 -5.24 15.56 3.40
N ASP A 486 -5.49 15.09 2.18
CA ASP A 486 -4.52 15.11 1.10
C ASP A 486 -4.21 16.56 0.63
N VAL A 487 -5.20 17.44 0.59
CA VAL A 487 -5.02 18.86 0.21
C VAL A 487 -4.12 19.57 1.24
N ILE A 488 -4.36 19.34 2.53
CA ILE A 488 -3.55 19.89 3.62
C ILE A 488 -2.11 19.38 3.52
N THR A 489 -1.93 18.07 3.34
CA THR A 489 -0.59 17.50 3.20
C THR A 489 0.13 18.04 1.96
N TYR A 490 -0.54 18.25 0.85
CA TYR A 490 0.05 18.90 -0.33
C TYR A 490 0.51 20.32 -0.04
N ALA A 491 -0.27 21.13 0.67
CA ALA A 491 0.11 22.46 1.06
C ALA A 491 1.37 22.47 1.95
N VAL A 492 1.44 21.57 2.94
CA VAL A 492 2.62 21.39 3.79
C VAL A 492 3.84 20.97 2.98
N VAL A 493 3.66 20.03 2.04
CA VAL A 493 4.74 19.56 1.16
C VAL A 493 5.26 20.67 0.26
N ILE A 494 4.42 21.54 -0.27
CA ILE A 494 4.85 22.71 -1.06
C ILE A 494 5.81 23.59 -0.24
N ILE A 495 5.45 23.87 1.02
CA ILE A 495 6.30 24.67 1.94
C ILE A 495 7.64 23.96 2.20
N LEU A 496 7.59 22.64 2.44
CA LEU A 496 8.77 21.84 2.71
C LEU A 496 9.72 21.81 1.48
N MET A 497 9.16 21.55 0.30
CA MET A 497 9.89 21.49 -0.97
C MET A 497 10.51 22.85 -1.35
N SER A 498 9.93 23.97 -0.91
CA SER A 498 10.53 25.28 -1.15
C SER A 498 11.95 25.39 -0.58
N ARG A 499 12.24 24.64 0.51
CA ARG A 499 13.53 24.57 1.20
C ARG A 499 14.54 23.61 0.58
N LEU A 500 14.14 22.79 -0.41
CA LEU A 500 15.01 21.82 -1.07
C LEU A 500 15.77 22.48 -2.23
N ASP A 501 17.07 22.67 -2.10
CA ASP A 501 17.94 23.31 -3.11
C ASP A 501 19.01 22.36 -3.68
N VAL A 502 18.83 21.03 -3.50
CA VAL A 502 19.84 20.04 -3.91
C VAL A 502 20.12 20.08 -5.41
N GLU A 503 19.12 20.41 -6.24
CA GLU A 503 19.29 20.50 -7.70
C GLU A 503 20.36 21.52 -8.15
N LYS A 504 20.65 22.53 -7.33
CA LYS A 504 21.69 23.55 -7.63
C LYS A 504 23.10 22.99 -7.46
N HIS A 505 23.26 21.92 -6.69
CA HIS A 505 24.56 21.32 -6.36
C HIS A 505 24.90 20.08 -7.19
N ILE A 506 23.99 19.58 -8.03
CA ILE A 506 24.15 18.30 -8.77
C ILE A 506 25.43 18.26 -9.59
N GLU A 507 25.74 19.32 -10.36
CA GLU A 507 26.95 19.36 -11.21
C GLU A 507 28.25 19.35 -10.39
N GLU A 508 28.28 20.08 -9.28
CA GLU A 508 29.41 20.13 -8.37
C GLU A 508 29.60 18.80 -7.65
N ASP A 509 28.51 18.22 -7.16
CA ASP A 509 28.51 16.92 -6.46
C ASP A 509 29.00 15.79 -7.39
N GLN A 510 28.53 15.75 -8.64
CA GLN A 510 29.00 14.77 -9.62
C GLN A 510 30.51 14.92 -9.96
N LYS A 511 31.03 16.15 -9.99
CA LYS A 511 32.47 16.36 -10.17
C LYS A 511 33.26 15.83 -8.96
N LYS A 512 32.84 16.14 -7.75
CA LYS A 512 33.47 15.66 -6.50
C LYS A 512 33.43 14.12 -6.41
N ILE A 513 32.33 13.49 -6.77
CA ILE A 513 32.20 12.01 -6.79
C ILE A 513 33.24 11.42 -7.76
N LYS A 514 33.34 11.95 -8.98
CA LYS A 514 34.34 11.49 -9.97
C LYS A 514 35.80 11.69 -9.50
N GLU A 515 36.11 12.79 -8.82
CA GLU A 515 37.41 13.04 -8.24
C GLU A 515 37.75 12.06 -7.11
N ASN A 516 36.79 11.78 -6.22
CA ASN A 516 36.93 10.81 -5.14
C ASN A 516 37.14 9.38 -5.67
N GLN A 517 36.40 8.99 -6.70
CA GLN A 517 36.57 7.69 -7.36
C GLN A 517 37.94 7.55 -8.03
N LYS A 518 38.43 8.60 -8.69
CA LYS A 518 39.78 8.60 -9.25
C LYS A 518 40.89 8.51 -8.18
N LYS A 519 40.72 9.18 -7.04
CA LYS A 519 41.64 9.07 -5.91
C LYS A 519 41.65 7.66 -5.32
N ALA A 520 40.49 7.02 -5.18
CA ALA A 520 40.39 5.65 -4.69
C ALA A 520 40.95 4.59 -5.67
N ALA A 521 40.90 4.85 -6.99
CA ALA A 521 41.45 3.96 -8.01
C ALA A 521 42.97 4.07 -8.16
N ASN A 522 43.59 5.15 -7.67
CA ASN A 522 45.02 5.39 -7.71
C ASN A 522 45.75 4.98 -6.39
N ILE A 523 45.00 4.40 -5.44
CA ILE A 523 45.47 3.76 -4.22
C ILE A 523 45.41 2.24 -4.39
#